data_3750c44e4a2d5899ab872ccaae1f30be
#
_entry.id   3750c44e4a2d5899ab872ccaae1f30be
#
_cell.length_a   1.000
_cell.length_b   1.000
_cell.length_c   1.000
_cell.angle_alpha   90.00
_cell.angle_beta   90.00
_cell.angle_gamma   90.00
#
_symmetry.space_group_name_H-M   'P 1'
#
loop_
_entity.id
_entity.type
_entity.pdbx_description
1 polymer ?
#
loop_
_entity_poly.entity_id
_entity_poly.type
_entity_poly.pdbx_seq_one_letter_code
_entity_poly.pdbx_strand_id
1 'polypeptide(L)'
;MDAEECKEEQEMELEALESMYCDDFERLDDPEDEATLGKFTLKLAPGDTVDGEIHVRCLATFTYTPTYPETSALMELTSEVGLSDELLDELRGALEAAAEENLGMAHVFTLGETTKEWLEDHN
;
A
#
# COMPACT_ATOMS: atom_id res chain seq x y z
N MET A 1 -14.08 16.99 3.85
CA MET A 1 -13.56 16.26 5.01
C MET A 1 -12.56 17.15 5.73
N ASP A 2 -12.70 17.34 7.02
CA ASP A 2 -11.73 18.16 7.77
C ASP A 2 -10.52 17.33 8.22
N ALA A 3 -9.50 17.98 8.79
CA ALA A 3 -8.25 17.29 9.16
C ALA A 3 -8.48 16.20 10.22
N GLU A 4 -9.44 16.39 11.12
CA GLU A 4 -9.74 15.41 12.15
C GLU A 4 -10.42 14.17 11.57
N GLU A 5 -11.32 14.36 10.62
CA GLU A 5 -11.97 13.25 9.93
C GLU A 5 -10.95 12.46 9.09
N CYS A 6 -10.03 13.14 8.42
CA CYS A 6 -8.96 12.49 7.67
C CYS A 6 -8.11 11.64 8.60
N LYS A 7 -7.75 12.15 9.75
CA LYS A 7 -6.94 11.44 10.74
C LYS A 7 -7.66 10.20 11.26
N GLU A 8 -8.95 10.30 11.55
CA GLU A 8 -9.75 9.16 12.00
C GLU A 8 -9.80 8.06 10.95
N GLU A 9 -10.00 8.41 9.68
CA GLU A 9 -10.00 7.46 8.58
C GLU A 9 -8.64 6.77 8.44
N GLN A 10 -7.56 7.54 8.57
CA GLN A 10 -6.20 7.00 8.52
C GLN A 10 -5.95 5.99 9.64
N GLU A 11 -6.33 6.32 10.87
CA GLU A 11 -6.14 5.42 12.01
C GLU A 11 -6.96 4.15 11.89
N MET A 12 -8.20 4.25 11.43
CA MET A 12 -9.06 3.10 11.20
C MET A 12 -8.47 2.16 10.14
N GLU A 13 -7.95 2.71 9.07
CA GLU A 13 -7.32 1.93 8.02
C GLU A 13 -6.04 1.26 8.51
N LEU A 14 -5.21 1.97 9.30
CA LEU A 14 -3.99 1.40 9.87
C LEU A 14 -4.30 0.20 10.77
N GLU A 15 -5.32 0.29 11.60
CA GLU A 15 -5.74 -0.82 12.46
C GLU A 15 -6.20 -2.02 11.63
N ALA A 16 -6.97 -1.76 10.58
CA ALA A 16 -7.45 -2.82 9.68
C ALA A 16 -6.28 -3.48 8.95
N LEU A 17 -5.35 -2.70 8.43
CA LEU A 17 -4.17 -3.22 7.72
C LEU A 17 -3.29 -4.07 8.65
N GLU A 18 -3.05 -3.60 9.86
CA GLU A 18 -2.28 -4.34 10.85
C GLU A 18 -2.92 -5.69 11.16
N SER A 19 -4.23 -5.71 11.31
CA SER A 19 -4.98 -6.94 11.56
C SER A 19 -4.96 -7.90 10.39
N MET A 20 -5.02 -7.39 9.16
CA MET A 20 -5.09 -8.20 7.94
C MET A 20 -3.74 -8.71 7.45
N TYR A 21 -2.73 -7.89 7.53
CA TYR A 21 -1.40 -8.23 7.03
C TYR A 21 -0.47 -8.78 8.11
N CYS A 22 -0.80 -8.58 9.38
CA CYS A 22 -0.04 -9.13 10.52
C CYS A 22 1.48 -8.85 10.39
N ASP A 23 2.27 -9.92 10.18
CA ASP A 23 3.72 -9.82 10.08
C ASP A 23 4.20 -9.09 8.81
N ASP A 24 3.33 -8.97 7.81
CA ASP A 24 3.65 -8.28 6.56
C ASP A 24 3.40 -6.76 6.64
N PHE A 25 2.86 -6.29 7.75
CA PHE A 25 2.63 -4.87 8.02
C PHE A 25 3.67 -4.37 9.03
N GLU A 26 4.34 -3.27 8.69
CA GLU A 26 5.30 -2.64 9.61
C GLU A 26 5.09 -1.13 9.61
N ARG A 27 4.89 -0.55 10.78
CA ARG A 27 4.80 0.89 10.94
C ARG A 27 6.21 1.46 11.02
N LEU A 28 6.46 2.49 10.22
CA LEU A 28 7.74 3.19 10.19
C LEU A 28 7.63 4.59 10.80
N ASP A 29 6.45 4.95 11.28
CA ASP A 29 6.21 6.27 11.85
C ASP A 29 6.84 6.41 13.24
N ASP A 30 7.45 7.58 13.47
CA ASP A 30 8.02 7.96 14.75
C ASP A 30 7.15 9.09 15.32
N PRO A 31 6.52 8.92 16.50
CA PRO A 31 5.71 9.98 17.10
C PRO A 31 6.46 11.28 17.36
N GLU A 32 7.78 11.22 17.46
CA GLU A 32 8.63 12.39 17.69
C GLU A 32 9.04 13.10 16.38
N ASP A 33 8.87 12.42 15.23
CA ASP A 33 9.22 12.95 13.91
C ASP A 33 7.98 13.05 13.05
N GLU A 34 7.46 14.26 12.90
CA GLU A 34 6.25 14.53 12.12
C GLU A 34 6.38 14.12 10.65
N ALA A 35 7.60 14.10 10.11
CA ALA A 35 7.83 13.72 8.72
C ALA A 35 7.59 12.22 8.47
N THR A 36 7.58 11.40 9.54
CA THR A 36 7.34 9.96 9.42
C THR A 36 5.93 9.54 9.85
N LEU A 37 5.10 10.47 10.33
CA LEU A 37 3.74 10.16 10.76
C LEU A 37 2.93 9.57 9.61
N GLY A 38 2.27 8.45 9.90
CA GLY A 38 1.45 7.76 8.90
C GLY A 38 2.25 7.00 7.86
N LYS A 39 3.53 6.74 8.10
CA LYS A 39 4.37 5.95 7.20
C LYS A 39 4.37 4.49 7.64
N PHE A 40 4.18 3.59 6.68
CA PHE A 40 4.17 2.15 6.94
C PHE A 40 4.53 1.39 5.67
N THR A 41 4.88 0.12 5.86
CA THR A 41 5.31 -0.76 4.78
C THR A 41 4.45 -2.01 4.76
N LEU A 42 4.06 -2.44 3.56
CA LEU A 42 3.36 -3.71 3.34
C LEU A 42 4.23 -4.60 2.46
N LYS A 43 4.39 -5.85 2.88
CA LYS A 43 5.00 -6.89 2.06
C LYS A 43 3.87 -7.57 1.28
N LEU A 44 3.93 -7.47 -0.04
CA LEU A 44 2.88 -7.95 -0.91
C LEU A 44 3.40 -9.09 -1.79
N ALA A 45 2.67 -10.18 -1.80
CA ALA A 45 2.97 -11.37 -2.58
C ALA A 45 1.69 -11.83 -3.29
N PRO A 46 1.81 -12.68 -4.35
CA PRO A 46 0.62 -13.22 -4.99
C PRO A 46 -0.27 -13.93 -3.97
N GLY A 47 -1.57 -13.66 -4.00
CA GLY A 47 -2.52 -14.27 -3.08
C GLY A 47 -2.79 -15.73 -3.41
N ASP A 48 -2.66 -16.10 -4.69
CA ASP A 48 -2.85 -17.45 -5.17
C ASP A 48 -1.75 -17.79 -6.17
N THR A 49 -1.15 -18.95 -6.03
CA THR A 49 -0.07 -19.40 -6.91
C THR A 49 -0.41 -20.77 -7.50
N VAL A 50 -0.18 -20.93 -8.80
CA VAL A 50 -0.54 -22.18 -9.51
C VAL A 50 0.31 -23.37 -9.04
N ASP A 51 1.58 -23.14 -8.78
CA ASP A 51 2.53 -24.16 -8.37
C ASP A 51 2.95 -24.09 -6.89
N GLY A 52 2.33 -23.17 -6.14
CA GLY A 52 2.68 -22.94 -4.74
C GLY A 52 3.98 -22.15 -4.55
N GLU A 53 4.61 -21.73 -5.63
CA GLU A 53 5.87 -20.97 -5.56
C GLU A 53 5.64 -19.49 -5.81
N ILE A 54 6.38 -18.63 -5.10
CA ILE A 54 6.34 -17.19 -5.26
C ILE A 54 7.55 -16.74 -6.07
N HIS A 55 7.31 -16.24 -7.28
CA HIS A 55 8.35 -15.75 -8.19
C HIS A 55 8.47 -14.23 -8.19
N VAL A 56 7.45 -13.52 -7.70
CA VAL A 56 7.43 -12.06 -7.62
C VAL A 56 6.94 -11.63 -6.24
N ARG A 57 7.61 -10.65 -5.65
CA ARG A 57 7.22 -10.07 -4.36
C ARG A 57 7.61 -8.60 -4.34
N CYS A 58 6.73 -7.78 -3.80
CA CYS A 58 6.88 -6.34 -3.76
C CYS A 58 6.81 -5.82 -2.33
N LEU A 59 7.65 -4.85 -2.01
CA LEU A 59 7.56 -4.09 -0.77
C LEU A 59 6.97 -2.73 -1.11
N ALA A 60 5.82 -2.41 -0.56
CA ALA A 60 5.15 -1.14 -0.79
C ALA A 60 5.22 -0.28 0.47
N THR A 61 5.80 0.91 0.35
CA THR A 61 5.88 1.88 1.45
C THR A 61 4.89 3.00 1.16
N PHE A 62 3.98 3.22 2.07
CA PHE A 62 2.96 4.27 1.96
C PHE A 62 3.19 5.32 3.04
N THR A 63 2.98 6.58 2.67
CA THR A 63 3.00 7.69 3.62
C THR A 63 1.71 8.47 3.43
N TYR A 64 0.90 8.57 4.48
CA TYR A 64 -0.32 9.35 4.43
C TYR A 64 0.01 10.83 4.31
N THR A 65 -0.74 11.52 3.47
CA THR A 65 -0.74 12.98 3.42
C THR A 65 -1.74 13.50 4.46
N PRO A 66 -1.62 14.76 4.92
CA PRO A 66 -2.57 15.31 5.89
C PRO A 66 -4.02 15.32 5.40
N THR A 67 -4.23 15.28 4.09
CA THR A 67 -5.56 15.31 3.48
C THR A 67 -6.03 13.96 2.95
N TYR A 68 -5.24 12.87 3.13
CA TYR A 68 -5.71 11.53 2.80
C TYR A 68 -6.97 11.20 3.63
N PRO A 69 -8.05 10.63 3.09
CA PRO A 69 -8.16 10.00 1.77
C PRO A 69 -8.63 10.91 0.62
N GLU A 70 -8.79 12.22 0.84
CA GLU A 70 -9.18 13.14 -0.23
C GLU A 70 -8.06 13.28 -1.28
N THR A 71 -6.81 13.16 -0.84
CA THR A 71 -5.66 13.06 -1.73
C THR A 71 -5.03 11.68 -1.58
N SER A 72 -4.31 11.24 -2.59
CA SER A 72 -3.63 9.97 -2.59
C SER A 72 -2.49 9.96 -1.57
N ALA A 73 -2.25 8.80 -0.94
CA ALA A 73 -1.06 8.59 -0.12
C ALA A 73 0.18 8.56 -1.02
N LEU A 74 1.32 8.99 -0.50
CA LEU A 74 2.60 8.83 -1.18
C LEU A 74 2.97 7.35 -1.17
N MET A 75 3.53 6.84 -2.27
CA MET A 75 3.85 5.44 -2.35
C MET A 75 5.21 5.21 -3.01
N GLU A 76 5.95 4.23 -2.48
CA GLU A 76 7.19 3.75 -3.05
C GLU A 76 7.12 2.24 -3.19
N LEU A 77 7.52 1.73 -4.33
CA LEU A 77 7.53 0.29 -4.60
C LEU A 77 8.95 -0.20 -4.78
N THR A 78 9.28 -1.30 -4.11
CA THR A 78 10.59 -1.92 -4.20
C THR A 78 10.42 -3.40 -4.49
N SER A 79 11.23 -3.95 -5.38
CA SER A 79 11.23 -5.38 -5.66
C SER A 79 11.93 -6.13 -4.52
N GLU A 80 11.29 -7.16 -3.98
CA GLU A 80 11.96 -8.11 -3.11
C GLU A 80 12.40 -9.34 -3.93
N VAL A 81 11.56 -9.75 -4.88
CA VAL A 81 11.83 -10.92 -5.73
C VAL A 81 11.24 -10.68 -7.13
N GLY A 82 12.05 -10.87 -8.15
CA GLY A 82 11.59 -11.08 -9.51
C GLY A 82 10.95 -9.94 -10.26
N LEU A 83 10.97 -8.71 -9.73
CA LEU A 83 10.36 -7.56 -10.39
C LEU A 83 11.45 -6.63 -10.96
N SER A 84 11.38 -6.36 -12.25
CA SER A 84 12.25 -5.37 -12.89
C SER A 84 11.73 -3.97 -12.63
N ASP A 85 12.55 -2.96 -12.91
CA ASP A 85 12.14 -1.55 -12.81
C ASP A 85 10.95 -1.25 -13.72
N GLU A 86 10.92 -1.86 -14.91
CA GLU A 86 9.80 -1.70 -15.84
C GLU A 86 8.50 -2.25 -15.27
N LEU A 87 8.55 -3.41 -14.62
CA LEU A 87 7.36 -4.00 -13.99
C LEU A 87 6.91 -3.19 -12.79
N LEU A 88 7.84 -2.65 -12.01
CA LEU A 88 7.50 -1.80 -10.88
C LEU A 88 6.83 -0.50 -11.37
N ASP A 89 7.30 0.10 -12.45
CA ASP A 89 6.68 1.30 -13.02
C ASP A 89 5.27 1.00 -13.54
N GLU A 90 5.07 -0.15 -14.15
CA GLU A 90 3.76 -0.60 -14.63
C GLU A 90 2.78 -0.79 -13.47
N LEU A 91 3.24 -1.46 -12.41
CA LEU A 91 2.44 -1.64 -11.20
C LEU A 91 2.09 -0.30 -10.56
N ARG A 92 3.06 0.60 -10.46
CA ARG A 92 2.85 1.92 -9.88
C ARG A 92 1.78 2.71 -10.66
N GLY A 93 1.82 2.67 -11.98
CA GLY A 93 0.80 3.30 -12.81
C GLY A 93 -0.59 2.75 -12.55
N ALA A 94 -0.71 1.44 -12.40
CA ALA A 94 -1.99 0.79 -12.08
C ALA A 94 -2.50 1.22 -10.71
N LEU A 95 -1.61 1.31 -9.71
CA LEU A 95 -1.98 1.73 -8.36
C LEU A 95 -2.35 3.21 -8.30
N GLU A 96 -1.65 4.06 -9.03
CA GLU A 96 -1.99 5.49 -9.09
C GLU A 96 -3.38 5.69 -9.69
N ALA A 97 -3.71 4.95 -10.73
CA ALA A 97 -5.03 5.01 -11.35
C ALA A 97 -6.12 4.52 -10.39
N ALA A 98 -5.87 3.43 -9.67
CA ALA A 98 -6.81 2.91 -8.68
C ALA A 98 -7.01 3.89 -7.52
N ALA A 99 -5.94 4.54 -7.06
CA ALA A 99 -6.02 5.54 -6.00
C ALA A 99 -6.88 6.73 -6.44
N GLU A 100 -6.68 7.20 -7.67
CA GLU A 100 -7.44 8.32 -8.21
C GLU A 100 -8.94 8.01 -8.30
N GLU A 101 -9.30 6.78 -8.67
CA GLU A 101 -10.69 6.34 -8.73
C GLU A 101 -11.36 6.27 -7.35
N ASN A 102 -10.58 6.14 -6.29
CA ASN A 102 -11.07 5.95 -4.93
C ASN A 102 -10.84 7.16 -4.02
N LEU A 103 -10.48 8.32 -4.56
CA LEU A 103 -10.30 9.53 -3.75
C LEU A 103 -11.57 9.87 -2.99
N GLY A 104 -11.42 10.27 -1.73
CA GLY A 104 -12.53 10.53 -0.80
C GLY A 104 -12.84 9.34 0.10
N MET A 105 -12.26 8.17 -0.18
CA MET A 105 -12.40 6.98 0.65
C MET A 105 -11.02 6.39 0.93
N ALA A 106 -10.83 5.80 2.10
CA ALA A 106 -9.58 5.12 2.43
C ALA A 106 -9.32 4.02 1.39
N HIS A 107 -8.19 4.09 0.69
CA HIS A 107 -7.93 3.26 -0.48
C HIS A 107 -6.62 2.47 -0.46
N VAL A 108 -5.80 2.59 0.57
CA VAL A 108 -4.55 1.81 0.66
C VAL A 108 -4.86 0.32 0.70
N PHE A 109 -5.91 -0.08 1.41
CA PHE A 109 -6.37 -1.46 1.42
C PHE A 109 -6.67 -1.96 -0.01
N THR A 110 -7.41 -1.15 -0.79
CA THR A 110 -7.72 -1.46 -2.18
C THR A 110 -6.46 -1.57 -3.03
N LEU A 111 -5.48 -0.67 -2.81
CA LEU A 111 -4.20 -0.72 -3.50
C LEU A 111 -3.43 -2.00 -3.18
N GLY A 112 -3.47 -2.46 -1.94
CA GLY A 112 -2.85 -3.72 -1.53
C GLY A 112 -3.47 -4.91 -2.24
N GLU A 113 -4.79 -4.96 -2.30
CA GLU A 113 -5.51 -6.04 -3.00
C GLU A 113 -5.25 -6.01 -4.51
N THR A 114 -5.23 -4.82 -5.11
CA THR A 114 -4.91 -4.65 -6.53
C THR A 114 -3.49 -5.14 -6.82
N THR A 115 -2.55 -4.85 -5.93
CA THR A 115 -1.17 -5.31 -6.05
C THR A 115 -1.08 -6.84 -6.02
N LYS A 116 -1.79 -7.48 -5.10
CA LYS A 116 -1.81 -8.94 -5.01
C LYS A 116 -2.34 -9.58 -6.29
N GLU A 117 -3.42 -9.07 -6.84
CA GLU A 117 -3.98 -9.55 -8.11
C GLU A 117 -3.00 -9.36 -9.26
N TRP A 118 -2.36 -8.20 -9.32
CA TRP A 118 -1.36 -7.91 -10.34
C TRP A 118 -0.17 -8.88 -10.24
N LEU A 119 0.29 -9.16 -9.02
CA LEU A 119 1.38 -10.10 -8.78
C LEU A 119 0.99 -11.53 -9.18
N GLU A 120 -0.27 -11.94 -8.94
CA GLU A 120 -0.77 -13.23 -9.39
C GLU A 120 -0.65 -13.38 -10.91
N ASP A 121 -1.00 -12.34 -11.66
CA ASP A 121 -0.94 -12.32 -13.11
C ASP A 121 0.50 -12.35 -13.63
N HIS A 122 1.47 -11.90 -12.85
CA HIS A 122 2.87 -11.81 -13.23
C HIS A 122 3.76 -12.88 -12.56
N ASN A 123 3.17 -13.68 -11.72
CA ASN A 123 3.90 -14.76 -11.02
C ASN A 123 4.15 -15.97 -11.99
#